data_b1c3304cf41a41a33dd9ac250f83f14b
#
_entry.id   b1c3304cf41a41a33dd9ac250f83f14b
#
_cell.length_a   1.000
_cell.length_b   1.000
_cell.length_c   1.000
_cell.angle_alpha   90.00
_cell.angle_beta   90.00
_cell.angle_gamma   90.00
#
_symmetry.space_group_name_H-M   'P 1'
#
loop_
_entity.id
_entity.type
_entity.pdbx_description
1 polymer ?
#
loop_
_entity_poly.entity_id
_entity_poly.type
_entity_poly.pdbx_seq_one_letter_code
_entity_poly.pdbx_strand_id
1 'polypeptide(L)'
;MSGGSRSSQIRSIRFALQVKGVEATARVLGIRLQHLEARGSDDLESAFSATARERADALLVTGSSTFLTHRARIAELAMKGRLPTMLSFRESVAAGGLMAYAVNMADFVQHAAVYVEKILKGAKPADLPVEQPTKFELIINLKTAKALGVAIPQLLLLRANEVIQ
;
A
#
# COMPACT_ATOMS: atom_id res chain seq x y z
N MET A 1 -27.26 -19.59 19.19
CA MET A 1 -26.31 -18.46 19.23
C MET A 1 -25.61 -18.42 17.88
N SER A 2 -26.11 -17.59 16.99
CA SER A 2 -25.66 -17.51 15.61
C SER A 2 -24.55 -16.46 15.57
N GLY A 3 -23.29 -16.92 15.50
CA GLY A 3 -22.12 -16.07 15.29
C GLY A 3 -22.08 -15.64 13.84
N GLY A 4 -22.64 -14.48 13.53
CA GLY A 4 -22.51 -13.85 12.24
C GLY A 4 -21.06 -13.48 11.98
N SER A 5 -20.41 -14.24 11.12
CA SER A 5 -19.11 -13.90 10.55
C SER A 5 -19.23 -12.52 9.88
N ARG A 6 -18.67 -11.47 10.51
CA ARG A 6 -18.50 -10.17 9.84
C ARG A 6 -17.46 -10.39 8.74
N SER A 7 -17.90 -10.40 7.49
CA SER A 7 -16.97 -10.34 6.37
C SER A 7 -16.25 -8.99 6.39
N SER A 8 -14.93 -9.00 6.61
CA SER A 8 -14.10 -7.81 6.58
C SER A 8 -14.20 -7.11 5.22
N GLN A 9 -14.46 -5.80 5.21
CA GLN A 9 -14.53 -5.00 4.00
C GLN A 9 -13.25 -4.20 3.83
N ILE A 10 -12.50 -4.50 2.79
CA ILE A 10 -11.32 -3.73 2.40
C ILE A 10 -11.64 -2.92 1.14
N ARG A 11 -11.27 -1.64 1.16
CA ARG A 11 -11.32 -0.78 -0.02
C ARG A 11 -9.95 -0.57 -0.61
N SER A 12 -9.90 -0.56 -1.93
CA SER A 12 -8.70 -0.28 -2.70
C SER A 12 -8.92 0.98 -3.52
N ILE A 13 -8.08 2.01 -3.28
CA ILE A 13 -7.96 3.14 -4.19
C ILE A 13 -6.98 2.69 -5.28
N ARG A 14 -7.40 2.69 -6.55
CA ARG A 14 -6.65 2.03 -7.62
C ARG A 14 -6.19 2.90 -8.78
N PHE A 15 -5.17 2.29 -9.46
CA PHE A 15 -4.91 2.44 -10.89
C PHE A 15 -5.28 1.13 -11.59
N ALA A 16 -5.88 1.16 -12.78
CA ALA A 16 -6.61 0.07 -13.42
C ALA A 16 -5.87 -1.28 -13.63
N LEU A 17 -4.54 -1.29 -13.65
CA LEU A 17 -3.74 -2.48 -13.98
C LEU A 17 -3.46 -3.46 -12.83
N GLN A 18 -3.58 -3.04 -11.56
CA GLN A 18 -3.22 -3.86 -10.39
C GLN A 18 -4.38 -4.67 -9.79
N VAL A 19 -5.56 -4.57 -10.37
CA VAL A 19 -6.83 -5.00 -9.80
C VAL A 19 -6.99 -6.50 -9.73
N LYS A 20 -6.67 -7.20 -10.82
CA LYS A 20 -6.96 -8.64 -10.94
C LYS A 20 -6.29 -9.48 -9.84
N GLY A 21 -5.05 -9.17 -9.47
CA GLY A 21 -4.33 -9.89 -8.43
C GLY A 21 -4.94 -9.67 -7.04
N VAL A 22 -5.32 -8.43 -6.73
CA VAL A 22 -5.96 -8.08 -5.46
C VAL A 22 -7.34 -8.73 -5.33
N GLU A 23 -8.13 -8.73 -6.40
CA GLU A 23 -9.45 -9.38 -6.44
C GLU A 23 -9.37 -10.90 -6.24
N ALA A 24 -8.41 -11.56 -6.89
CA ALA A 24 -8.20 -12.99 -6.73
C ALA A 24 -7.84 -13.33 -5.27
N THR A 25 -6.92 -12.58 -4.68
CA THR A 25 -6.51 -12.76 -3.28
C THR A 25 -7.65 -12.48 -2.31
N ALA A 26 -8.40 -11.39 -2.52
CA ALA A 26 -9.55 -11.04 -1.68
C ALA A 26 -10.62 -12.15 -1.67
N ARG A 27 -10.89 -12.77 -2.82
CA ARG A 27 -11.80 -13.93 -2.91
C ARG A 27 -11.34 -15.12 -2.08
N VAL A 28 -10.05 -15.46 -2.18
CA VAL A 28 -9.46 -16.57 -1.41
C VAL A 28 -9.56 -16.34 0.10
N LEU A 29 -9.35 -15.08 0.52
CA LEU A 29 -9.40 -14.68 1.93
C LEU A 29 -10.82 -14.40 2.45
N GLY A 30 -11.87 -14.51 1.63
CA GLY A 30 -13.24 -14.17 2.02
C GLY A 30 -13.45 -12.67 2.31
N ILE A 31 -12.61 -11.81 1.72
CA ILE A 31 -12.64 -10.36 1.90
C ILE A 31 -13.52 -9.75 0.82
N ARG A 32 -14.46 -8.89 1.23
CA ARG A 32 -15.25 -8.08 0.29
C ARG A 32 -14.43 -6.87 -0.14
N LEU A 33 -13.99 -6.86 -1.38
CA LEU A 33 -13.23 -5.76 -1.97
C LEU A 33 -14.17 -4.79 -2.67
N GLN A 34 -14.00 -3.50 -2.39
CA GLN A 34 -14.67 -2.42 -3.10
C GLN A 34 -13.64 -1.50 -3.71
N HIS A 35 -13.88 -1.11 -4.95
CA HIS A 35 -12.96 -0.25 -5.68
C HIS A 35 -13.40 1.20 -5.62
N LEU A 36 -12.44 2.08 -5.36
CA LEU A 36 -12.58 3.53 -5.44
C LEU A 36 -11.55 4.05 -6.44
N GLU A 37 -11.96 4.97 -7.26
CA GLU A 37 -11.07 5.70 -8.15
C GLU A 37 -10.82 7.10 -7.57
N ALA A 38 -9.55 7.51 -7.52
CA ALA A 38 -9.16 8.87 -7.24
C ALA A 38 -8.06 9.25 -8.25
N ARG A 39 -8.29 10.30 -9.02
CA ARG A 39 -7.38 10.76 -10.06
C ARG A 39 -6.50 11.91 -9.60
N GLY A 40 -6.87 12.57 -8.52
CA GLY A 40 -6.16 13.72 -7.96
C GLY A 40 -6.61 14.05 -6.55
N SER A 41 -6.14 15.19 -6.02
CA SER A 41 -6.46 15.68 -4.68
C SER A 41 -7.96 15.83 -4.45
N ASP A 42 -8.67 16.31 -5.47
CA ASP A 42 -10.10 16.70 -5.36
C ASP A 42 -11.01 15.47 -5.19
N ASP A 43 -10.57 14.31 -5.71
CA ASP A 43 -11.32 13.07 -5.57
C ASP A 43 -11.08 12.39 -4.21
N LEU A 44 -10.01 12.73 -3.48
CA LEU A 44 -9.65 12.04 -2.23
C LEU A 44 -10.75 12.18 -1.17
N GLU A 45 -11.28 13.35 -0.96
CA GLU A 45 -12.32 13.56 0.06
C GLU A 45 -13.61 12.80 -0.26
N SER A 46 -14.01 12.80 -1.53
CA SER A 46 -15.18 12.04 -1.97
C SER A 46 -14.96 10.54 -1.83
N ALA A 47 -13.75 10.03 -2.19
CA ALA A 47 -13.38 8.64 -2.03
C ALA A 47 -13.40 8.21 -0.56
N PHE A 48 -12.82 9.00 0.36
CA PHE A 48 -12.86 8.72 1.80
C PHE A 48 -14.27 8.81 2.38
N SER A 49 -15.09 9.75 1.92
CA SER A 49 -16.50 9.85 2.31
C SER A 49 -17.28 8.60 1.88
N ALA A 50 -16.97 8.03 0.72
CA ALA A 50 -17.55 6.78 0.27
C ALA A 50 -17.10 5.58 1.14
N THR A 51 -15.85 5.52 1.60
CA THR A 51 -15.40 4.48 2.53
C THR A 51 -16.19 4.50 3.83
N ALA A 52 -16.43 5.69 4.38
CA ALA A 52 -17.18 5.86 5.62
C ALA A 52 -18.67 5.44 5.47
N ARG A 53 -19.32 5.84 4.37
CA ARG A 53 -20.72 5.45 4.12
C ARG A 53 -20.92 3.96 4.01
N GLU A 54 -19.96 3.27 3.41
CA GLU A 54 -20.04 1.83 3.19
C GLU A 54 -19.32 1.00 4.27
N ARG A 55 -18.90 1.65 5.37
CA ARG A 55 -18.30 1.02 6.55
C ARG A 55 -17.13 0.10 6.21
N ALA A 56 -16.16 0.61 5.45
CA ALA A 56 -14.94 -0.14 5.16
C ALA A 56 -14.13 -0.34 6.46
N ASP A 57 -13.58 -1.52 6.66
CA ASP A 57 -12.75 -1.87 7.83
C ASP A 57 -11.28 -1.48 7.62
N ALA A 58 -10.83 -1.40 6.37
CA ALA A 58 -9.46 -1.03 6.00
C ALA A 58 -9.40 -0.45 4.59
N LEU A 59 -8.29 0.23 4.28
CA LEU A 59 -8.00 0.82 2.98
C LEU A 59 -6.67 0.29 2.42
N LEU A 60 -6.71 -0.25 1.21
CA LEU A 60 -5.53 -0.55 0.42
C LEU A 60 -5.32 0.56 -0.61
N VAL A 61 -4.17 1.24 -0.55
CA VAL A 61 -3.78 2.27 -1.52
C VAL A 61 -2.72 1.69 -2.45
N THR A 62 -3.07 1.53 -3.72
CA THR A 62 -2.13 1.00 -4.72
C THR A 62 -1.09 2.04 -5.11
N GLY A 63 0.08 1.57 -5.63
CA GLY A 63 1.18 2.45 -6.02
C GLY A 63 0.82 3.34 -7.21
N SER A 64 0.90 4.66 -7.03
CA SER A 64 0.90 5.64 -8.11
C SER A 64 1.65 6.90 -7.66
N SER A 65 2.22 7.64 -8.62
CA SER A 65 2.90 8.92 -8.34
C SER A 65 1.94 9.94 -7.73
N THR A 66 0.68 9.96 -8.18
CA THR A 66 -0.36 10.82 -7.63
C THR A 66 -0.58 10.54 -6.13
N PHE A 67 -0.72 9.28 -5.73
CA PHE A 67 -0.93 8.94 -4.32
C PHE A 67 0.32 9.18 -3.47
N LEU A 68 1.51 9.01 -4.04
CA LEU A 68 2.75 9.38 -3.37
C LEU A 68 2.84 10.89 -3.13
N THR A 69 2.48 11.70 -4.12
CA THR A 69 2.44 13.17 -3.98
C THR A 69 1.47 13.61 -2.88
N HIS A 70 0.30 12.98 -2.82
CA HIS A 70 -0.75 13.34 -1.84
C HIS A 70 -0.71 12.48 -0.56
N ARG A 71 0.41 11.79 -0.27
CA ARG A 71 0.56 10.86 0.86
C ARG A 71 0.16 11.41 2.22
N ALA A 72 0.51 12.67 2.49
CA ALA A 72 0.17 13.33 3.76
C ALA A 72 -1.34 13.53 3.90
N ARG A 73 -2.02 13.96 2.83
CA ARG A 73 -3.47 14.13 2.81
C ARG A 73 -4.21 12.79 2.95
N ILE A 74 -3.70 11.74 2.30
CA ILE A 74 -4.26 10.38 2.42
C ILE A 74 -4.14 9.89 3.88
N ALA A 75 -2.97 10.08 4.51
CA ALA A 75 -2.75 9.71 5.90
C ALA A 75 -3.68 10.48 6.87
N GLU A 76 -3.84 11.79 6.67
CA GLU A 76 -4.75 12.64 7.44
C GLU A 76 -6.20 12.15 7.34
N LEU A 77 -6.70 11.95 6.12
CA LEU A 77 -8.06 11.48 5.87
C LEU A 77 -8.31 10.08 6.45
N ALA A 78 -7.33 9.18 6.33
CA ALA A 78 -7.39 7.85 6.91
C ALA A 78 -7.46 7.91 8.44
N MET A 79 -6.63 8.75 9.06
CA MET A 79 -6.65 8.97 10.52
C MET A 79 -7.98 9.56 10.99
N LYS A 80 -8.50 10.58 10.29
CA LYS A 80 -9.81 11.20 10.57
C LYS A 80 -10.95 10.19 10.48
N GLY A 81 -10.90 9.30 9.48
CA GLY A 81 -11.87 8.22 9.29
C GLY A 81 -11.63 6.98 10.17
N ARG A 82 -10.59 6.98 11.01
CA ARG A 82 -10.13 5.80 11.79
C ARG A 82 -9.96 4.55 10.93
N LEU A 83 -9.44 4.73 9.72
CA LEU A 83 -9.34 3.69 8.71
C LEU A 83 -7.90 3.17 8.62
N PRO A 84 -7.62 1.92 9.05
CA PRO A 84 -6.32 1.30 8.89
C PRO A 84 -5.92 1.26 7.42
N THR A 85 -4.67 1.60 7.11
CA THR A 85 -4.18 1.68 5.74
C THR A 85 -3.04 0.71 5.46
N MET A 86 -3.10 0.06 4.29
CA MET A 86 -1.97 -0.60 3.65
C MET A 86 -1.55 0.20 2.42
N LEU A 87 -0.31 0.62 2.38
CA LEU A 87 0.24 1.56 1.40
C LEU A 87 1.34 0.88 0.56
N SER A 88 1.66 1.46 -0.60
CA SER A 88 2.68 0.91 -1.51
C SER A 88 4.04 1.62 -1.41
N PHE A 89 4.15 2.69 -0.60
CA PHE A 89 5.37 3.47 -0.48
C PHE A 89 5.75 3.69 0.98
N ARG A 90 7.04 3.54 1.29
CA ARG A 90 7.65 3.81 2.59
C ARG A 90 7.35 5.25 3.09
N GLU A 91 7.48 6.22 2.20
CA GLU A 91 7.26 7.64 2.47
C GLU A 91 5.83 7.93 2.94
N SER A 92 4.89 7.11 2.54
CA SER A 92 3.49 7.25 2.96
C SER A 92 3.29 6.83 4.42
N VAL A 93 4.08 5.87 4.92
CA VAL A 93 4.07 5.47 6.34
C VAL A 93 4.73 6.56 7.19
N ALA A 94 5.84 7.13 6.73
CA ALA A 94 6.50 8.27 7.38
C ALA A 94 5.59 9.51 7.46
N ALA A 95 4.69 9.69 6.48
CA ALA A 95 3.68 10.74 6.47
C ALA A 95 2.46 10.47 7.38
N GLY A 96 2.44 9.37 8.14
CA GLY A 96 1.38 9.02 9.09
C GLY A 96 0.50 7.83 8.68
N GLY A 97 0.78 7.16 7.57
CA GLY A 97 0.11 5.91 7.21
C GLY A 97 0.39 4.78 8.22
N LEU A 98 -0.46 3.75 8.26
CA LEU A 98 -0.31 2.67 9.23
C LEU A 98 0.81 1.71 8.85
N MET A 99 0.79 1.18 7.64
CA MET A 99 1.82 0.25 7.17
C MET A 99 1.99 0.30 5.65
N ALA A 100 3.14 -0.14 5.18
CA ALA A 100 3.39 -0.34 3.76
C ALA A 100 4.12 -1.66 3.51
N TYR A 101 3.81 -2.26 2.36
CA TYR A 101 4.63 -3.30 1.75
C TYR A 101 5.16 -2.74 0.44
N ALA A 102 6.42 -2.32 0.46
CA ALA A 102 7.02 -1.48 -0.57
C ALA A 102 8.23 -2.16 -1.20
N VAL A 103 8.54 -1.82 -2.44
CA VAL A 103 9.80 -2.19 -3.07
C VAL A 103 10.95 -1.45 -2.36
N ASN A 104 12.04 -2.16 -2.09
CA ASN A 104 13.26 -1.51 -1.64
C ASN A 104 13.86 -0.68 -2.78
N MET A 105 13.66 0.64 -2.73
CA MET A 105 14.06 1.57 -3.79
C MET A 105 15.59 1.66 -3.94
N ALA A 106 16.36 1.49 -2.85
CA ALA A 106 17.81 1.51 -2.92
C ALA A 106 18.32 0.32 -3.73
N ASP A 107 17.81 -0.87 -3.47
CA ASP A 107 18.12 -2.08 -4.24
C ASP A 107 17.71 -1.94 -5.72
N PHE A 108 16.52 -1.40 -5.96
CA PHE A 108 16.03 -1.16 -7.32
C PHE A 108 16.93 -0.21 -8.13
N VAL A 109 17.38 0.89 -7.51
CA VAL A 109 18.31 1.85 -8.15
C VAL A 109 19.69 1.24 -8.38
N GLN A 110 20.19 0.41 -7.47
CA GLN A 110 21.45 -0.32 -7.67
C GLN A 110 21.38 -1.25 -8.87
N HIS A 111 20.29 -1.99 -9.04
CA HIS A 111 20.07 -2.83 -10.22
C HIS A 111 20.02 -1.98 -11.51
N ALA A 112 19.35 -0.83 -11.51
CA ALA A 112 19.35 0.07 -12.65
C ALA A 112 20.77 0.55 -13.03
N ALA A 113 21.64 0.85 -12.05
CA ALA A 113 23.03 1.23 -12.29
C ALA A 113 23.82 0.12 -12.97
N VAL A 114 23.58 -1.16 -12.61
CA VAL A 114 24.21 -2.32 -13.27
C VAL A 114 23.81 -2.42 -14.74
N TYR A 115 22.55 -2.10 -15.08
CA TYR A 115 22.11 -2.06 -16.47
C TYR A 115 22.80 -0.94 -17.26
N VAL A 116 22.93 0.23 -16.69
CA VAL A 116 23.65 1.36 -17.29
C VAL A 116 25.11 0.95 -17.56
N GLU A 117 25.79 0.34 -16.57
CA GLU A 117 27.17 -0.15 -16.74
C GLU A 117 27.29 -1.13 -17.90
N LYS A 118 26.41 -2.14 -17.98
CA LYS A 118 26.41 -3.14 -19.08
C LYS A 118 26.26 -2.46 -20.46
N ILE A 119 25.32 -1.49 -20.56
CA ILE A 119 25.09 -0.75 -21.82
C ILE A 119 26.31 0.08 -22.20
N LEU A 120 26.94 0.78 -21.25
CA LEU A 120 28.16 1.54 -21.50
C LEU A 120 29.36 0.64 -21.92
N LYS A 121 29.37 -0.62 -21.50
CA LYS A 121 30.34 -1.64 -21.93
C LYS A 121 29.98 -2.30 -23.27
N GLY A 122 28.93 -1.86 -23.94
CA GLY A 122 28.55 -2.31 -25.28
C GLY A 122 27.42 -3.35 -25.34
N ALA A 123 26.81 -3.72 -24.23
CA ALA A 123 25.62 -4.58 -24.26
C ALA A 123 24.44 -3.84 -24.92
N LYS A 124 23.71 -4.53 -25.78
CA LYS A 124 22.51 -3.96 -26.40
C LYS A 124 21.35 -4.02 -25.41
N PRO A 125 20.56 -2.95 -25.24
CA PRO A 125 19.40 -2.96 -24.34
C PRO A 125 18.41 -4.10 -24.63
N ALA A 126 18.25 -4.49 -25.89
CA ALA A 126 17.37 -5.58 -26.30
C ALA A 126 17.82 -6.97 -25.80
N ASP A 127 19.09 -7.15 -25.49
CA ASP A 127 19.66 -8.41 -25.02
C ASP A 127 19.67 -8.50 -23.48
N LEU A 128 19.30 -7.42 -22.79
CA LEU A 128 19.24 -7.39 -21.34
C LEU A 128 17.91 -7.97 -20.83
N PRO A 129 17.94 -8.85 -19.81
CA PRO A 129 16.70 -9.41 -19.26
C PRO A 129 15.85 -8.34 -18.58
N VAL A 130 14.52 -8.49 -18.66
CA VAL A 130 13.61 -7.67 -17.86
C VAL A 130 13.50 -8.31 -16.47
N GLU A 131 14.01 -7.62 -15.46
CA GLU A 131 13.97 -8.09 -14.07
C GLU A 131 12.84 -7.40 -13.29
N GLN A 132 12.18 -8.16 -12.43
CA GLN A 132 11.22 -7.63 -11.48
C GLN A 132 11.90 -7.39 -10.12
N PRO A 133 11.49 -6.39 -9.35
CA PRO A 133 11.96 -6.22 -7.98
C PRO A 133 11.71 -7.49 -7.17
N THR A 134 12.73 -7.96 -6.46
CA THR A 134 12.64 -9.16 -5.60
C THR A 134 12.68 -8.82 -4.12
N LYS A 135 13.16 -7.62 -3.77
CA LYS A 135 13.25 -7.17 -2.38
C LYS A 135 12.12 -6.22 -2.03
N PHE A 136 11.32 -6.66 -1.09
CA PHE A 136 10.21 -5.87 -0.53
C PHE A 136 10.46 -5.64 0.95
N GLU A 137 9.96 -4.54 1.46
CA GLU A 137 10.05 -4.13 2.85
C GLU A 137 8.67 -3.96 3.45
N LEU A 138 8.49 -4.49 4.65
CA LEU A 138 7.32 -4.23 5.48
C LEU A 138 7.70 -3.14 6.49
N ILE A 139 7.02 -1.99 6.40
CA ILE A 139 7.19 -0.85 7.29
C ILE A 139 5.90 -0.67 8.10
N ILE A 140 6.01 -0.49 9.42
CA ILE A 140 4.87 -0.35 10.33
C ILE A 140 5.05 0.89 11.19
N ASN A 141 3.98 1.70 11.33
CA ASN A 141 3.96 2.87 12.20
C ASN A 141 3.14 2.58 13.46
N LEU A 142 3.82 2.38 14.59
CA LEU A 142 3.17 2.08 15.87
C LEU A 142 2.45 3.29 16.48
N LYS A 143 2.90 4.54 16.19
CA LYS A 143 2.16 5.74 16.60
C LYS A 143 0.77 5.76 15.95
N THR A 144 0.73 5.50 14.66
CA THR A 144 -0.52 5.42 13.90
C THR A 144 -1.37 4.24 14.37
N ALA A 145 -0.78 3.07 14.60
CA ALA A 145 -1.50 1.91 15.14
C ALA A 145 -2.16 2.23 16.49
N LYS A 146 -1.41 2.84 17.41
CA LYS A 146 -1.91 3.28 18.74
C LYS A 146 -3.05 4.29 18.60
N ALA A 147 -2.91 5.28 17.74
CA ALA A 147 -3.92 6.32 17.51
C ALA A 147 -5.23 5.75 16.91
N LEU A 148 -5.11 4.73 16.05
CA LEU A 148 -6.26 4.03 15.47
C LEU A 148 -6.88 3.00 16.43
N GLY A 149 -6.19 2.64 17.53
CA GLY A 149 -6.61 1.56 18.42
C GLY A 149 -6.41 0.16 17.82
N VAL A 150 -5.49 0.02 16.87
CA VAL A 150 -5.20 -1.24 16.18
C VAL A 150 -4.03 -1.93 16.85
N ALA A 151 -4.23 -3.16 17.32
CA ALA A 151 -3.16 -4.00 17.83
C ALA A 151 -2.44 -4.67 16.67
N ILE A 152 -1.12 -4.49 16.59
CA ILE A 152 -0.28 -5.16 15.58
C ILE A 152 0.21 -6.49 16.18
N PRO A 153 -0.08 -7.64 15.53
CA PRO A 153 0.39 -8.94 16.01
C PRO A 153 1.91 -9.01 16.11
N GLN A 154 2.43 -9.64 17.16
CA GLN A 154 3.86 -9.79 17.38
C GLN A 154 4.58 -10.44 16.20
N LEU A 155 3.96 -11.44 15.58
CA LEU A 155 4.50 -12.11 14.38
C LEU A 155 4.69 -11.14 13.21
N LEU A 156 3.82 -10.15 13.07
CA LEU A 156 3.93 -9.12 12.01
C LEU A 156 5.08 -8.15 12.33
N LEU A 157 5.24 -7.76 13.59
CA LEU A 157 6.35 -6.90 14.03
C LEU A 157 7.70 -7.58 13.83
N LEU A 158 7.80 -8.88 14.06
CA LEU A 158 9.03 -9.66 13.82
C LEU A 158 9.40 -9.77 12.33
N ARG A 159 8.44 -9.59 11.44
CA ARG A 159 8.66 -9.59 9.99
C ARG A 159 8.86 -8.19 9.41
N ALA A 160 8.66 -7.15 10.20
CA ALA A 160 8.84 -5.79 9.76
C ALA A 160 10.33 -5.48 9.56
N ASN A 161 10.66 -4.86 8.43
CA ASN A 161 12.00 -4.35 8.15
C ASN A 161 12.25 -3.04 8.90
N GLU A 162 11.16 -2.30 9.17
CA GLU A 162 11.21 -1.06 9.95
C GLU A 162 9.93 -0.87 10.77
N VAL A 163 10.12 -0.40 11.99
CA VAL A 163 9.03 -0.04 12.90
C VAL A 163 9.24 1.41 13.36
N ILE A 164 8.34 2.32 12.98
CA ILE A 164 8.32 3.72 13.38
C ILE A 164 7.60 3.80 14.74
N GLN A 165 8.32 4.33 15.75
CA GLN A 165 7.85 4.48 17.14
C GLN A 165 7.47 5.92 17.47
#